data_3bc5226303e36e2bb2ef0f2e8b80e0ff
#
_entry.id   3bc5226303e36e2bb2ef0f2e8b80e0ff
#
_cell.length_a   1.000
_cell.length_b   1.000
_cell.length_c   1.000
_cell.angle_alpha   90.00
_cell.angle_beta   90.00
_cell.angle_gamma   90.00
#
_symmetry.space_group_name_H-M   'P 1'
#
loop_
_entity.id
_entity.type
_entity.pdbx_description
1 polymer ?
#
loop_
_entity_poly.entity_id
_entity_poly.type
_entity_poly.pdbx_seq_one_letter_code
_entity_poly.pdbx_strand_id
1 'polypeptide(L)'
;MTSICIVVIVTKQKIKRSDSERKKQILQCTIAEISDHGILGLRMSRIARNAGVTIPLISKYFGSRSGLIAVALGDWYEDYVNQTRAVIDSWIDSSAKLTLEEFLILAPKPKQVGNRKLREFRLQVLATAIENKDLGDRIKVVTSDAYEWVNDAVRRGKEKLPDGDKHFDSRIFSILIFNLMYVFTDLIEDVEIDDISYSRFLVDLIRASSMKNAPS
;
A
#
# COMPACT_ATOMS: atom_id res chain seq x y z
N MET A 1 2.09 -59.22 -36.11
CA MET A 1 1.82 -57.78 -35.94
C MET A 1 2.29 -57.39 -34.54
N THR A 2 3.47 -56.84 -34.46
CA THR A 2 4.14 -56.54 -33.20
C THR A 2 3.94 -55.07 -32.85
N SER A 3 3.14 -54.81 -31.78
CA SER A 3 2.83 -53.47 -31.28
C SER A 3 4.05 -52.94 -30.49
N ILE A 4 4.67 -51.91 -30.99
CA ILE A 4 5.75 -51.19 -30.33
C ILE A 4 5.12 -50.13 -29.39
N CYS A 5 5.19 -50.36 -28.06
CA CYS A 5 4.85 -49.35 -27.06
C CYS A 5 6.00 -48.33 -26.98
N ILE A 6 5.76 -47.13 -27.50
CA ILE A 6 6.65 -45.96 -27.28
C ILE A 6 6.37 -45.40 -25.91
N VAL A 7 7.27 -45.66 -24.94
CA VAL A 7 7.27 -45.02 -23.64
C VAL A 7 7.88 -43.63 -23.81
N VAL A 8 7.03 -42.59 -23.81
CA VAL A 8 7.50 -41.20 -23.77
C VAL A 8 7.96 -40.88 -22.35
N ILE A 9 9.27 -40.91 -22.13
CA ILE A 9 9.87 -40.43 -20.87
C ILE A 9 9.83 -38.91 -20.92
N VAL A 10 8.85 -38.30 -20.27
CA VAL A 10 8.81 -36.85 -20.02
C VAL A 10 9.81 -36.54 -18.94
N THR A 11 11.04 -36.24 -19.32
CA THR A 11 12.04 -35.68 -18.44
C THR A 11 11.61 -34.28 -18.07
N LYS A 12 11.13 -34.08 -16.81
CA LYS A 12 10.94 -32.76 -16.20
C LYS A 12 12.29 -32.05 -16.16
N GLN A 13 12.64 -31.32 -17.20
CA GLN A 13 13.77 -30.39 -17.16
C GLN A 13 13.47 -29.37 -16.05
N LYS A 14 14.24 -29.44 -14.96
CA LYS A 14 14.22 -28.48 -13.87
C LYS A 14 14.83 -27.18 -14.41
N ILE A 15 13.97 -26.28 -14.94
CA ILE A 15 14.40 -24.97 -15.42
C ILE A 15 15.15 -24.30 -14.26
N LYS A 16 16.43 -24.02 -14.47
CA LYS A 16 17.30 -23.40 -13.47
C LYS A 16 16.89 -21.94 -13.36
N ARG A 17 16.03 -21.61 -12.39
CA ARG A 17 15.60 -20.23 -12.13
C ARG A 17 16.81 -19.35 -11.84
N SER A 18 16.79 -18.09 -12.31
CA SER A 18 17.80 -17.10 -11.99
C SER A 18 17.78 -16.76 -10.49
N ASP A 19 18.86 -16.22 -9.97
CA ASP A 19 18.91 -15.79 -8.56
C ASP A 19 17.90 -14.69 -8.26
N SER A 20 17.63 -13.81 -9.24
CA SER A 20 16.60 -12.77 -9.13
C SER A 20 15.19 -13.36 -9.01
N GLU A 21 14.84 -14.35 -9.85
CA GLU A 21 13.54 -15.02 -9.79
C GLU A 21 13.35 -15.77 -8.48
N ARG A 22 14.42 -16.39 -7.95
CA ARG A 22 14.36 -17.06 -6.63
C ARG A 22 14.12 -16.08 -5.49
N LYS A 23 14.84 -14.95 -5.48
CA LYS A 23 14.63 -13.89 -4.49
C LYS A 23 13.19 -13.39 -4.52
N LYS A 24 12.68 -13.05 -5.72
CA LYS A 24 11.29 -12.62 -5.89
C LYS A 24 10.28 -13.63 -5.37
N GLN A 25 10.48 -14.92 -5.66
CA GLN A 25 9.60 -15.98 -5.16
C GLN A 25 9.65 -16.10 -3.64
N ILE A 26 10.82 -16.02 -3.02
CA ILE A 26 10.97 -16.05 -1.56
C ILE A 26 10.21 -14.87 -0.93
N LEU A 27 10.35 -13.66 -1.48
CA LEU A 27 9.66 -12.47 -0.99
C LEU A 27 8.13 -12.61 -1.11
N GLN A 28 7.62 -13.11 -2.23
CA GLN A 28 6.19 -13.40 -2.41
C GLN A 28 5.67 -14.42 -1.39
N CYS A 29 6.40 -15.53 -1.16
CA CYS A 29 6.06 -16.51 -0.14
C CYS A 29 6.14 -15.93 1.28
N THR A 30 7.02 -14.97 1.51
CA THR A 30 7.13 -14.28 2.81
C THR A 30 5.92 -13.37 3.06
N ILE A 31 5.49 -12.61 2.07
CA ILE A 31 4.29 -11.76 2.17
C ILE A 31 3.04 -12.63 2.40
N ALA A 32 2.89 -13.74 1.66
CA ALA A 32 1.78 -14.68 1.88
C ALA A 32 1.80 -15.26 3.30
N GLU A 33 2.96 -15.70 3.78
CA GLU A 33 3.11 -16.24 5.15
C GLU A 33 2.76 -15.21 6.23
N ILE A 34 3.15 -13.94 6.05
CA ILE A 34 2.79 -12.85 6.97
C ILE A 34 1.28 -12.54 6.91
N SER A 35 0.70 -12.54 5.70
CA SER A 35 -0.74 -12.32 5.53
C SER A 35 -1.59 -13.39 6.23
N ASP A 36 -1.15 -14.65 6.19
CA ASP A 36 -1.90 -15.78 6.73
C ASP A 36 -1.69 -15.99 8.24
N HIS A 37 -0.50 -15.67 8.74
CA HIS A 37 -0.09 -16.04 10.10
C HIS A 37 0.43 -14.87 10.95
N GLY A 38 0.48 -13.67 10.38
CA GLY A 38 1.09 -12.49 11.00
C GLY A 38 2.61 -12.59 11.15
N ILE A 39 3.22 -11.49 11.55
CA ILE A 39 4.69 -11.40 11.75
C ILE A 39 5.17 -12.37 12.86
N LEU A 40 4.42 -12.47 13.96
CA LEU A 40 4.78 -13.35 15.07
C LEU A 40 4.69 -14.83 14.68
N GLY A 41 3.72 -15.18 13.84
CA GLY A 41 3.50 -16.55 13.36
C GLY A 41 4.41 -16.98 12.20
N LEU A 42 5.20 -16.07 11.63
CA LEU A 42 6.08 -16.35 10.50
C LEU A 42 7.12 -17.44 10.81
N ARG A 43 7.17 -18.46 9.95
CA ARG A 43 8.13 -19.57 10.04
C ARG A 43 8.97 -19.71 8.77
N MET A 44 10.29 -19.59 8.91
CA MET A 44 11.25 -19.74 7.81
C MET A 44 11.12 -21.10 7.08
N SER A 45 10.76 -22.16 7.81
CA SER A 45 10.55 -23.49 7.22
C SER A 45 9.34 -23.56 6.28
N ARG A 46 8.25 -22.83 6.58
CA ARG A 46 7.10 -22.76 5.67
C ARG A 46 7.44 -21.95 4.42
N ILE A 47 8.12 -20.80 4.59
CA ILE A 47 8.58 -19.99 3.47
C ILE A 47 9.49 -20.81 2.56
N ALA A 48 10.49 -21.50 3.12
CA ALA A 48 11.42 -22.33 2.36
C ALA A 48 10.70 -23.42 1.55
N ARG A 49 9.77 -24.12 2.20
CA ARG A 49 8.96 -25.17 1.55
C ARG A 49 8.11 -24.59 0.42
N ASN A 50 7.40 -23.47 0.65
CA ASN A 50 6.50 -22.86 -0.33
C ASN A 50 7.26 -22.26 -1.51
N ALA A 51 8.46 -21.71 -1.27
CA ALA A 51 9.34 -21.18 -2.31
C ALA A 51 10.16 -22.27 -3.03
N GLY A 52 10.13 -23.52 -2.55
CA GLY A 52 10.93 -24.62 -3.13
C GLY A 52 12.43 -24.41 -2.97
N VAL A 53 12.86 -23.84 -1.84
CA VAL A 53 14.26 -23.54 -1.50
C VAL A 53 14.63 -24.08 -0.12
N THR A 54 15.91 -23.96 0.27
CA THR A 54 16.38 -24.31 1.60
C THR A 54 16.50 -23.07 2.49
N ILE A 55 16.38 -23.23 3.81
CA ILE A 55 16.57 -22.11 4.78
C ILE A 55 17.97 -21.48 4.63
N PRO A 56 19.08 -22.26 4.49
CA PRO A 56 20.39 -21.67 4.24
C PRO A 56 20.46 -20.77 3.01
N LEU A 57 19.70 -21.08 1.94
CA LEU A 57 19.65 -20.22 0.76
C LEU A 57 18.92 -18.90 1.05
N ILE A 58 17.84 -18.94 1.85
CA ILE A 58 17.15 -17.72 2.28
C ILE A 58 18.11 -16.86 3.11
N SER A 59 18.82 -17.46 4.07
CA SER A 59 19.81 -16.75 4.89
C SER A 59 20.97 -16.19 4.07
N LYS A 60 21.39 -16.89 3.02
CA LYS A 60 22.40 -16.39 2.08
C LYS A 60 21.93 -15.10 1.35
N TYR A 61 20.64 -15.01 0.99
CA TYR A 61 20.11 -13.87 0.24
C TYR A 61 19.72 -12.69 1.13
N PHE A 62 19.23 -12.95 2.32
CA PHE A 62 18.60 -11.93 3.19
C PHE A 62 19.27 -11.80 4.57
N GLY A 63 20.32 -12.56 4.83
CA GLY A 63 21.07 -12.54 6.08
C GLY A 63 20.34 -13.25 7.22
N SER A 64 19.26 -12.68 7.69
CA SER A 64 18.49 -13.14 8.84
C SER A 64 16.99 -13.16 8.57
N ARG A 65 16.22 -13.72 9.53
CA ARG A 65 14.75 -13.60 9.53
C ARG A 65 14.32 -12.13 9.53
N SER A 66 15.00 -11.27 10.30
CA SER A 66 14.73 -9.83 10.36
C SER A 66 15.04 -9.15 9.02
N GLY A 67 16.16 -9.47 8.38
CA GLY A 67 16.52 -8.96 7.06
C GLY A 67 15.53 -9.39 5.96
N LEU A 68 15.08 -10.65 5.99
CA LEU A 68 14.03 -11.12 5.07
C LEU A 68 12.73 -10.32 5.24
N ILE A 69 12.29 -10.11 6.49
CA ILE A 69 11.09 -9.32 6.80
C ILE A 69 11.27 -7.88 6.32
N ALA A 70 12.41 -7.26 6.59
CA ALA A 70 12.68 -5.88 6.19
C ALA A 70 12.59 -5.69 4.68
N VAL A 71 13.18 -6.60 3.89
CA VAL A 71 13.12 -6.53 2.43
C VAL A 71 11.70 -6.80 1.93
N ALA A 72 11.05 -7.86 2.41
CA ALA A 72 9.72 -8.25 1.94
C ALA A 72 8.66 -7.16 2.23
N LEU A 73 8.62 -6.63 3.45
CA LEU A 73 7.67 -5.60 3.83
C LEU A 73 8.00 -4.24 3.21
N GLY A 74 9.29 -3.92 3.06
CA GLY A 74 9.75 -2.70 2.41
C GLY A 74 9.34 -2.67 0.92
N ASP A 75 9.61 -3.76 0.17
CA ASP A 75 9.20 -3.89 -1.24
C ASP A 75 7.68 -3.79 -1.38
N TRP A 76 6.93 -4.50 -0.52
CA TRP A 76 5.48 -4.46 -0.55
C TRP A 76 4.92 -3.04 -0.29
N TYR A 77 5.48 -2.32 0.70
CA TYR A 77 5.01 -0.98 1.04
C TYR A 77 5.30 0.03 -0.07
N GLU A 78 6.48 -0.05 -0.67
CA GLU A 78 6.87 0.78 -1.81
C GLU A 78 5.98 0.52 -3.04
N ASP A 79 5.74 -0.75 -3.37
CA ASP A 79 4.82 -1.15 -4.44
C ASP A 79 3.40 -0.65 -4.19
N TYR A 80 2.91 -0.75 -2.94
CA TYR A 80 1.61 -0.23 -2.55
C TYR A 80 1.49 1.29 -2.76
N VAL A 81 2.49 2.05 -2.32
CA VAL A 81 2.53 3.50 -2.51
C VAL A 81 2.58 3.86 -3.99
N ASN A 82 3.43 3.19 -4.77
CA ASN A 82 3.59 3.43 -6.20
C ASN A 82 2.33 3.10 -7.01
N GLN A 83 1.64 2.01 -6.69
CA GLN A 83 0.35 1.67 -7.32
C GLN A 83 -0.72 2.71 -7.00
N THR A 84 -0.81 3.15 -5.74
CA THR A 84 -1.74 4.21 -5.34
C THR A 84 -1.45 5.51 -6.07
N ARG A 85 -0.18 5.89 -6.17
CA ARG A 85 0.28 7.05 -6.93
C ARG A 85 -0.15 6.99 -8.38
N ALA A 86 0.11 5.89 -9.07
CA ALA A 86 -0.21 5.73 -10.49
C ALA A 86 -1.73 5.88 -10.76
N VAL A 87 -2.58 5.33 -9.90
CA VAL A 87 -4.03 5.44 -10.03
C VAL A 87 -4.51 6.89 -9.84
N ILE A 88 -4.03 7.55 -8.79
CA ILE A 88 -4.43 8.92 -8.47
C ILE A 88 -3.90 9.92 -9.51
N ASP A 89 -2.64 9.79 -9.94
CA ASP A 89 -2.07 10.66 -10.97
C ASP A 89 -2.84 10.52 -12.29
N SER A 90 -3.11 9.30 -12.73
CA SER A 90 -3.90 9.06 -13.94
C SER A 90 -5.30 9.67 -13.86
N TRP A 91 -5.95 9.58 -12.71
CA TRP A 91 -7.27 10.17 -12.50
C TRP A 91 -7.22 11.72 -12.50
N ILE A 92 -6.27 12.33 -11.78
CA ILE A 92 -6.11 13.80 -11.78
C ILE A 92 -5.82 14.27 -13.20
N ASP A 93 -4.89 13.65 -13.92
CA ASP A 93 -4.44 14.11 -15.23
C ASP A 93 -5.52 13.96 -16.31
N SER A 94 -6.36 12.94 -16.21
CA SER A 94 -7.51 12.76 -17.14
C SER A 94 -8.67 13.69 -16.87
N SER A 95 -8.76 14.32 -15.70
CA SER A 95 -9.86 15.21 -15.32
C SER A 95 -9.58 16.63 -15.78
N ALA A 96 -10.48 17.23 -16.59
CA ALA A 96 -10.37 18.64 -16.98
C ALA A 96 -10.82 19.60 -15.88
N LYS A 97 -11.89 19.24 -15.16
CA LYS A 97 -12.46 19.93 -14.00
C LYS A 97 -12.89 18.91 -12.99
N LEU A 98 -12.91 19.28 -11.72
CA LEU A 98 -13.35 18.45 -10.60
C LEU A 98 -14.40 19.20 -9.80
N THR A 99 -15.40 18.48 -9.30
CA THR A 99 -16.21 18.95 -8.17
C THR A 99 -15.45 18.72 -6.86
N LEU A 100 -15.85 19.39 -5.78
CA LEU A 100 -15.23 19.17 -4.47
C LEU A 100 -15.48 17.73 -3.97
N GLU A 101 -16.63 17.17 -4.26
CA GLU A 101 -17.00 15.78 -3.94
C GLU A 101 -16.09 14.77 -4.66
N GLU A 102 -15.78 15.00 -5.94
CA GLU A 102 -14.81 14.17 -6.68
C GLU A 102 -13.40 14.34 -6.14
N PHE A 103 -12.98 15.57 -5.84
CA PHE A 103 -11.66 15.84 -5.25
C PHE A 103 -11.45 15.11 -3.91
N LEU A 104 -12.51 14.97 -3.12
CA LEU A 104 -12.47 14.24 -1.85
C LEU A 104 -12.22 12.73 -1.97
N ILE A 105 -12.15 12.17 -3.20
CA ILE A 105 -11.68 10.79 -3.39
C ILE A 105 -10.23 10.63 -2.92
N LEU A 106 -9.45 11.72 -2.86
CA LEU A 106 -8.11 11.73 -2.28
C LEU A 106 -8.13 11.50 -0.77
N ALA A 107 -9.22 11.83 -0.09
CA ALA A 107 -9.37 11.60 1.34
C ALA A 107 -9.84 10.17 1.60
N PRO A 108 -9.11 9.38 2.41
CA PRO A 108 -9.53 8.03 2.79
C PRO A 108 -10.87 8.05 3.53
N LYS A 109 -11.76 7.16 3.14
CA LYS A 109 -13.04 6.99 3.83
C LYS A 109 -12.89 6.08 5.06
N PRO A 110 -13.60 6.34 6.16
CA PRO A 110 -13.44 5.61 7.41
C PRO A 110 -13.65 4.10 7.30
N LYS A 111 -14.73 3.64 6.68
CA LYS A 111 -15.05 2.20 6.56
C LYS A 111 -15.05 1.75 5.09
N GLN A 112 -13.93 1.79 4.41
CA GLN A 112 -13.82 1.15 3.09
C GLN A 112 -13.79 -0.38 3.24
N VAL A 113 -14.96 -1.01 3.17
CA VAL A 113 -15.16 -2.46 3.38
C VAL A 113 -14.22 -3.33 2.54
N GLY A 114 -13.94 -2.94 1.29
CA GLY A 114 -13.08 -3.71 0.37
C GLY A 114 -11.60 -3.79 0.73
N ASN A 115 -11.09 -2.95 1.64
CA ASN A 115 -9.65 -2.79 1.91
C ASN A 115 -9.24 -3.07 3.36
N ARG A 116 -10.09 -3.70 4.18
CA ARG A 116 -9.78 -3.98 5.59
C ARG A 116 -8.48 -4.78 5.75
N LYS A 117 -8.34 -5.90 5.06
CA LYS A 117 -7.12 -6.72 5.12
C LYS A 117 -5.86 -5.94 4.71
N LEU A 118 -5.97 -5.07 3.72
CA LEU A 118 -4.88 -4.22 3.27
C LEU A 118 -4.48 -3.19 4.35
N ARG A 119 -5.47 -2.59 5.04
CA ARG A 119 -5.20 -1.67 6.16
C ARG A 119 -4.55 -2.39 7.33
N GLU A 120 -5.05 -3.57 7.71
CA GLU A 120 -4.49 -4.42 8.76
C GLU A 120 -3.04 -4.81 8.43
N PHE A 121 -2.77 -5.19 7.19
CA PHE A 121 -1.42 -5.54 6.75
C PHE A 121 -0.48 -4.32 6.80
N ARG A 122 -0.93 -3.16 6.33
CA ARG A 122 -0.15 -1.91 6.42
C ARG A 122 0.20 -1.55 7.86
N LEU A 123 -0.71 -1.76 8.80
CA LEU A 123 -0.45 -1.56 10.23
C LEU A 123 0.65 -2.49 10.76
N GLN A 124 0.64 -3.77 10.33
CA GLN A 124 1.72 -4.70 10.69
C GLN A 124 3.06 -4.24 10.14
N VAL A 125 3.10 -3.70 8.91
CA VAL A 125 4.33 -3.13 8.33
C VAL A 125 4.85 -1.99 9.18
N LEU A 126 4.01 -1.02 9.53
CA LEU A 126 4.40 0.16 10.31
C LEU A 126 4.80 -0.19 11.75
N ALA A 127 4.07 -1.09 12.40
CA ALA A 127 4.43 -1.58 13.73
C ALA A 127 5.79 -2.30 13.71
N THR A 128 6.04 -3.11 12.68
CA THR A 128 7.32 -3.81 12.52
C THR A 128 8.47 -2.84 12.24
N ALA A 129 8.22 -1.74 11.52
CA ALA A 129 9.21 -0.72 11.22
C ALA A 129 9.72 0.01 12.49
N ILE A 130 8.94 0.03 13.57
CA ILE A 130 9.38 0.62 14.86
C ILE A 130 10.51 -0.21 15.47
N GLU A 131 10.45 -1.53 15.38
CA GLU A 131 11.40 -2.46 16.01
C GLU A 131 12.51 -2.90 15.04
N ASN A 132 12.28 -2.86 13.75
CA ASN A 132 13.23 -3.26 12.70
C ASN A 132 13.82 -2.02 12.03
N LYS A 133 15.06 -1.68 12.41
CA LYS A 133 15.74 -0.47 11.95
C LYS A 133 15.82 -0.40 10.42
N ASP A 134 16.20 -1.49 9.74
CA ASP A 134 16.39 -1.49 8.28
C ASP A 134 15.04 -1.24 7.56
N LEU A 135 13.96 -1.82 8.06
CA LEU A 135 12.62 -1.54 7.57
C LEU A 135 12.20 -0.10 7.89
N GLY A 136 12.46 0.36 9.11
CA GLY A 136 12.11 1.71 9.57
C GLY A 136 12.76 2.79 8.72
N ASP A 137 14.05 2.67 8.45
CA ASP A 137 14.78 3.62 7.60
C ASP A 137 14.19 3.64 6.17
N ARG A 138 13.86 2.48 5.59
CA ARG A 138 13.24 2.41 4.27
C ARG A 138 11.82 2.99 4.24
N ILE A 139 10.97 2.63 5.21
CA ILE A 139 9.59 3.16 5.33
C ILE A 139 9.61 4.68 5.46
N LYS A 140 10.56 5.23 6.20
CA LYS A 140 10.72 6.68 6.38
C LYS A 140 10.99 7.40 5.05
N VAL A 141 11.87 6.86 4.23
CA VAL A 141 12.15 7.42 2.89
C VAL A 141 10.90 7.35 2.02
N VAL A 142 10.29 6.17 1.88
CA VAL A 142 9.08 5.98 1.05
C VAL A 142 7.92 6.86 1.52
N THR A 143 7.75 7.04 2.84
CA THR A 143 6.68 7.87 3.39
C THR A 143 6.95 9.36 3.18
N SER A 144 8.21 9.81 3.27
CA SER A 144 8.57 11.19 2.97
C SER A 144 8.30 11.53 1.50
N ASP A 145 8.71 10.66 0.59
CA ASP A 145 8.45 10.83 -0.85
C ASP A 145 6.94 10.77 -1.16
N ALA A 146 6.20 9.91 -0.46
CA ALA A 146 4.75 9.84 -0.58
C ALA A 146 4.07 11.13 -0.10
N TYR A 147 4.55 11.74 0.97
CA TYR A 147 4.02 13.00 1.47
C TYR A 147 4.21 14.15 0.46
N GLU A 148 5.41 14.28 -0.11
CA GLU A 148 5.67 15.30 -1.14
C GLU A 148 4.80 15.06 -2.40
N TRP A 149 4.64 13.81 -2.81
CA TRP A 149 3.73 13.46 -3.89
C TRP A 149 2.27 13.81 -3.58
N VAL A 150 1.77 13.52 -2.36
CA VAL A 150 0.39 13.88 -1.96
C VAL A 150 0.21 15.39 -1.99
N ASN A 151 1.18 16.17 -1.52
CA ASN A 151 1.14 17.63 -1.61
C ASN A 151 1.01 18.10 -3.07
N ASP A 152 1.76 17.51 -3.98
CA ASP A 152 1.66 17.84 -5.40
C ASP A 152 0.31 17.41 -5.99
N ALA A 153 -0.17 16.22 -5.69
CA ALA A 153 -1.47 15.71 -6.14
C ALA A 153 -2.63 16.59 -5.64
N VAL A 154 -2.60 17.00 -4.37
CA VAL A 154 -3.57 17.92 -3.79
C VAL A 154 -3.53 19.27 -4.50
N ARG A 155 -2.35 19.82 -4.76
CA ARG A 155 -2.19 21.09 -5.49
C ARG A 155 -2.74 20.99 -6.91
N ARG A 156 -2.38 19.97 -7.68
CA ARG A 156 -2.88 19.74 -9.05
C ARG A 156 -4.39 19.55 -9.10
N GLY A 157 -4.94 18.77 -8.18
CA GLY A 157 -6.39 18.54 -8.09
C GLY A 157 -7.14 19.82 -7.69
N LYS A 158 -6.62 20.58 -6.72
CA LYS A 158 -7.17 21.85 -6.28
C LYS A 158 -7.32 22.87 -7.40
N GLU A 159 -6.35 22.97 -8.32
CA GLU A 159 -6.42 23.89 -9.47
C GLU A 159 -7.60 23.58 -10.42
N LYS A 160 -8.16 22.39 -10.34
CA LYS A 160 -9.30 21.95 -11.16
C LYS A 160 -10.66 22.20 -10.51
N LEU A 161 -10.67 22.67 -9.26
CA LEU A 161 -11.88 23.00 -8.52
C LEU A 161 -12.48 24.35 -8.96
N PRO A 162 -13.80 24.57 -8.74
CA PRO A 162 -14.41 25.90 -8.87
C PRO A 162 -13.74 26.93 -7.97
N ASP A 163 -13.78 28.21 -8.35
CA ASP A 163 -13.14 29.30 -7.61
C ASP A 163 -13.56 29.36 -6.13
N GLY A 164 -14.83 29.14 -5.82
CA GLY A 164 -15.33 29.15 -4.44
C GLY A 164 -14.76 28.03 -3.55
N ASP A 165 -14.28 26.95 -4.12
CA ASP A 165 -13.87 25.73 -3.41
C ASP A 165 -12.34 25.54 -3.33
N LYS A 166 -11.54 26.39 -3.97
CA LYS A 166 -10.08 26.16 -4.13
C LYS A 166 -9.17 26.98 -3.20
N HIS A 167 -9.71 27.76 -2.27
CA HIS A 167 -8.90 28.67 -1.43
C HIS A 167 -8.48 28.08 -0.07
N PHE A 168 -8.56 26.76 0.11
CA PHE A 168 -8.05 26.08 1.31
C PHE A 168 -6.52 25.87 1.26
N ASP A 169 -5.90 25.70 2.43
CA ASP A 169 -4.46 25.38 2.51
C ASP A 169 -4.20 23.94 2.11
N SER A 170 -3.44 23.74 1.02
CA SER A 170 -3.12 22.43 0.47
C SER A 170 -2.25 21.58 1.41
N ARG A 171 -1.34 22.22 2.17
CA ARG A 171 -0.45 21.50 3.11
C ARG A 171 -1.22 20.96 4.30
N ILE A 172 -2.12 21.77 4.86
CA ILE A 172 -2.99 21.35 5.95
C ILE A 172 -3.89 20.20 5.49
N PHE A 173 -4.44 20.30 4.28
CA PHE A 173 -5.27 19.24 3.71
C PHE A 173 -4.46 17.95 3.46
N SER A 174 -3.22 18.05 2.98
CA SER A 174 -2.34 16.90 2.78
C SER A 174 -2.03 16.19 4.11
N ILE A 175 -1.75 16.95 5.18
CA ILE A 175 -1.54 16.38 6.52
C ILE A 175 -2.81 15.68 7.01
N LEU A 176 -3.99 16.29 6.78
CA LEU A 176 -5.27 15.66 7.12
C LEU A 176 -5.45 14.31 6.40
N ILE A 177 -5.18 14.26 5.07
CA ILE A 177 -5.22 13.01 4.30
C ILE A 177 -4.29 11.96 4.93
N PHE A 178 -3.04 12.32 5.25
CA PHE A 178 -2.10 11.39 5.88
C PHE A 178 -2.60 10.87 7.23
N ASN A 179 -3.16 11.73 8.07
CA ASN A 179 -3.74 11.31 9.36
C ASN A 179 -4.93 10.37 9.18
N LEU A 180 -5.82 10.66 8.23
CA LEU A 180 -6.98 9.82 7.93
C LEU A 180 -6.58 8.43 7.39
N MET A 181 -5.44 8.30 6.73
CA MET A 181 -4.92 7.00 6.29
C MET A 181 -4.65 6.02 7.44
N TYR A 182 -4.51 6.51 8.68
CA TYR A 182 -4.22 5.72 9.87
C TYR A 182 -5.42 5.62 10.83
N VAL A 183 -6.62 5.96 10.38
CA VAL A 183 -7.82 5.85 11.21
C VAL A 183 -8.19 4.39 11.44
N PHE A 184 -8.33 4.02 12.70
CA PHE A 184 -8.61 2.66 13.18
C PHE A 184 -10.11 2.41 13.39
N THR A 185 -10.96 2.89 12.51
CA THR A 185 -12.41 2.69 12.64
C THR A 185 -12.81 1.22 12.55
N ASP A 186 -11.95 0.36 12.00
CA ASP A 186 -12.17 -1.09 11.98
C ASP A 186 -12.12 -1.75 13.38
N LEU A 187 -11.55 -1.05 14.37
CA LEU A 187 -11.51 -1.49 15.77
C LEU A 187 -12.71 -1.03 16.60
N ILE A 188 -13.59 -0.22 16.01
CA ILE A 188 -14.79 0.29 16.66
C ILE A 188 -15.98 -0.48 16.08
N GLU A 189 -16.58 -1.38 16.88
CA GLU A 189 -17.59 -2.31 16.39
C GLU A 189 -18.94 -1.63 16.11
N ASP A 190 -19.41 -0.72 16.95
CA ASP A 190 -20.77 -0.20 16.94
C ASP A 190 -20.93 1.22 16.37
N VAL A 191 -19.92 1.77 15.71
CA VAL A 191 -20.05 3.07 15.06
C VAL A 191 -20.39 2.89 13.58
N GLU A 192 -21.64 3.14 13.25
CA GLU A 192 -22.06 3.33 11.86
C GLU A 192 -21.60 4.72 11.39
N ILE A 193 -20.54 4.76 10.60
CA ILE A 193 -20.14 5.97 9.89
C ILE A 193 -20.70 5.87 8.48
N ASP A 194 -21.73 6.67 8.20
CA ASP A 194 -22.26 6.82 6.87
C ASP A 194 -21.29 7.62 5.99
N ASP A 195 -20.82 6.99 4.93
CA ASP A 195 -19.87 7.58 3.96
C ASP A 195 -20.38 8.88 3.35
N ILE A 196 -21.70 9.03 3.20
CA ILE A 196 -22.34 10.23 2.63
C ILE A 196 -22.25 11.38 3.62
N SER A 197 -22.62 11.15 4.86
CA SER A 197 -22.55 12.15 5.94
C SER A 197 -21.11 12.57 6.22
N TYR A 198 -20.18 11.62 6.21
CA TYR A 198 -18.75 11.90 6.34
C TYR A 198 -18.22 12.77 5.18
N SER A 199 -18.53 12.42 3.94
CA SER A 199 -18.12 13.18 2.77
C SER A 199 -18.72 14.59 2.79
N ARG A 200 -20.00 14.74 3.20
CA ARG A 200 -20.65 16.03 3.33
C ARG A 200 -19.98 16.92 4.39
N PHE A 201 -19.63 16.33 5.54
CA PHE A 201 -18.89 17.06 6.57
C PHE A 201 -17.56 17.59 6.07
N LEU A 202 -16.79 16.80 5.30
CA LEU A 202 -15.53 17.23 4.70
C LEU A 202 -15.74 18.35 3.66
N VAL A 203 -16.78 18.25 2.84
CA VAL A 203 -17.16 19.31 1.88
C VAL A 203 -17.42 20.62 2.62
N ASP A 204 -18.23 20.59 3.65
CA ASP A 204 -18.59 21.78 4.42
C ASP A 204 -17.36 22.39 5.12
N LEU A 205 -16.48 21.56 5.65
CA LEU A 205 -15.23 22.01 6.27
C LEU A 205 -14.31 22.73 5.28
N ILE A 206 -14.16 22.19 4.07
CA ILE A 206 -13.33 22.79 3.03
C ILE A 206 -13.94 24.09 2.53
N ARG A 207 -15.26 24.13 2.28
CA ARG A 207 -15.97 25.35 1.86
C ARG A 207 -15.84 26.45 2.89
N ALA A 208 -16.04 26.14 4.16
CA ALA A 208 -15.86 27.11 5.26
C ALA A 208 -14.41 27.65 5.32
N SER A 209 -13.42 26.79 5.09
CA SER A 209 -12.02 27.21 5.01
C SER A 209 -11.74 28.07 3.78
N SER A 210 -12.27 27.72 2.62
CA SER A 210 -12.09 28.46 1.36
C SER A 210 -12.72 29.85 1.43
N MET A 211 -13.89 29.98 2.03
CA MET A 211 -14.57 31.29 2.22
C MET A 211 -13.74 32.28 3.07
N LYS A 212 -13.01 31.78 4.09
CA LYS A 212 -12.16 32.63 4.93
C LYS A 212 -10.88 33.08 4.22
N ASN A 213 -10.40 32.32 3.25
CA ASN A 213 -9.14 32.54 2.56
C ASN A 213 -9.32 33.10 1.14
N ALA A 214 -10.56 33.38 0.70
CA ALA A 214 -10.82 33.97 -0.59
C ALA A 214 -10.23 35.40 -0.63
N PRO A 215 -9.55 35.78 -1.71
CA PRO A 215 -9.08 37.13 -1.88
C PRO A 215 -10.28 38.07 -1.94
N SER A 216 -10.21 39.17 -1.22
CA SER A 216 -11.19 40.31 -1.23
C SER A 216 -11.20 41.02 -2.56
#